data_bf4d73809471c949ea6c144d0895b66c
#
_entry.id   bf4d73809471c949ea6c144d0895b66c
#
_cell.length_a   1.000
_cell.length_b   1.000
_cell.length_c   1.000
_cell.angle_alpha   90.00
_cell.angle_beta   90.00
_cell.angle_gamma   90.00
#
_symmetry.space_group_name_H-M   'P 1'
#
loop_
_entity.id
_entity.type
_entity.pdbx_description
1 polymer ?
#
loop_
_entity_poly.entity_id
_entity_poly.type
_entity_poly.pdbx_seq_one_letter_code
_entity_poly.pdbx_strand_id
1 'polypeptide(L)'
;MQKNSFIVLLLVLLFSQEKIAAQNNLSLKEAVTIAIQNSYDIKLVENSLSIAQNNNNYGVAGGLPTVTANGTNNNTLTTINQTFPDASRNTTRNGVDGSTLNGGLSATMILFNGYRIAATKDRLESIQKQTEAALQVQMLNTSSTVMQQYYNVIRQTAFLKTIENLPIKYIYINISLYLLDNFFYT
;
A
#
# COMPACT_ATOMS: atom_id res chain seq x y z
N MET A 1 -57.60 -7.24 -31.78
CA MET A 1 -56.24 -7.54 -31.28
C MET A 1 -55.23 -6.38 -31.39
N GLN A 2 -55.51 -5.33 -32.14
CA GLN A 2 -54.56 -4.17 -32.31
C GLN A 2 -54.46 -3.20 -31.11
N LYS A 3 -55.51 -3.10 -30.28
CA LYS A 3 -55.59 -2.11 -29.19
C LYS A 3 -54.64 -2.45 -28.00
N ASN A 4 -54.40 -3.76 -27.76
CA ASN A 4 -53.50 -4.19 -26.65
C ASN A 4 -52.04 -4.05 -27.02
N SER A 5 -51.66 -4.13 -28.30
CA SER A 5 -50.29 -3.96 -28.78
C SER A 5 -49.76 -2.52 -28.60
N PHE A 6 -50.66 -1.53 -28.76
CA PHE A 6 -50.34 -0.13 -28.56
C PHE A 6 -50.09 0.22 -27.09
N ILE A 7 -50.84 -0.42 -26.16
CA ILE A 7 -50.68 -0.21 -24.73
C ILE A 7 -49.34 -0.81 -24.25
N VAL A 8 -48.97 -1.99 -24.77
CA VAL A 8 -47.68 -2.63 -24.45
C VAL A 8 -46.52 -1.81 -24.97
N LEU A 9 -46.59 -1.27 -26.18
CA LEU A 9 -45.56 -0.37 -26.74
C LEU A 9 -45.40 0.93 -25.94
N LEU A 10 -46.49 1.52 -25.47
CA LEU A 10 -46.49 2.71 -24.62
C LEU A 10 -45.90 2.43 -23.25
N LEU A 11 -46.14 1.23 -22.67
CA LEU A 11 -45.57 0.79 -21.40
C LEU A 11 -44.07 0.57 -21.48
N VAL A 12 -43.56 0.00 -22.58
CA VAL A 12 -42.11 -0.19 -22.82
C VAL A 12 -41.40 1.16 -22.96
N LEU A 13 -42.01 2.16 -23.60
CA LEU A 13 -41.45 3.51 -23.71
C LEU A 13 -41.41 4.28 -22.38
N LEU A 14 -42.28 3.98 -21.44
CA LEU A 14 -42.27 4.55 -20.09
C LEU A 14 -41.19 3.96 -19.16
N PHE A 15 -40.74 2.74 -19.42
CA PHE A 15 -39.68 2.08 -18.63
C PHE A 15 -38.27 2.40 -19.12
N SER A 16 -38.08 3.02 -20.28
CA SER A 16 -36.77 3.40 -20.81
C SER A 16 -36.24 4.75 -20.29
N GLN A 17 -36.73 5.24 -19.15
CA GLN A 17 -36.12 6.37 -18.43
C GLN A 17 -34.84 5.89 -17.72
N GLU A 18 -33.83 5.55 -18.48
CA GLU A 18 -32.47 5.41 -17.95
C GLU A 18 -32.15 6.75 -17.26
N LYS A 19 -31.95 6.72 -15.95
CA LYS A 19 -31.42 7.86 -15.22
C LYS A 19 -30.05 8.14 -15.79
N ILE A 20 -29.95 9.15 -16.66
CA ILE A 20 -28.66 9.75 -17.02
C ILE A 20 -28.07 10.21 -15.70
N ALA A 21 -27.13 9.43 -15.16
CA ALA A 21 -26.39 9.78 -13.97
C ALA A 21 -25.72 11.12 -14.29
N ALA A 22 -26.24 12.20 -13.69
CA ALA A 22 -25.63 13.52 -13.82
C ALA A 22 -24.16 13.38 -13.43
N GLN A 23 -23.27 13.74 -14.33
CA GLN A 23 -21.83 13.78 -14.05
C GLN A 23 -21.65 14.69 -12.83
N ASN A 24 -21.33 14.10 -11.69
CA ASN A 24 -20.94 14.85 -10.51
C ASN A 24 -19.66 15.60 -10.85
N ASN A 25 -19.75 16.91 -10.92
CA ASN A 25 -18.56 17.75 -11.09
C ASN A 25 -17.67 17.57 -9.87
N LEU A 26 -16.58 16.85 -10.04
CA LEU A 26 -15.60 16.64 -9.00
C LEU A 26 -14.86 17.96 -8.72
N SER A 27 -15.00 18.49 -7.51
CA SER A 27 -14.26 19.69 -7.11
C SER A 27 -12.80 19.35 -6.83
N LEU A 28 -11.89 20.33 -6.95
CA LEU A 28 -10.46 20.14 -6.62
C LEU A 28 -10.27 19.62 -5.20
N LYS A 29 -11.03 20.14 -4.24
CA LYS A 29 -10.95 19.70 -2.84
C LYS A 29 -11.32 18.23 -2.67
N GLU A 30 -12.41 17.82 -3.31
CA GLU A 30 -12.84 16.41 -3.29
C GLU A 30 -11.81 15.50 -3.96
N ALA A 31 -11.27 15.91 -5.12
CA ALA A 31 -10.24 15.15 -5.82
C ALA A 31 -9.01 14.92 -4.95
N VAL A 32 -8.52 15.95 -4.28
CA VAL A 32 -7.37 15.85 -3.35
C VAL A 32 -7.72 14.98 -2.14
N THR A 33 -8.91 15.14 -1.56
CA THR A 33 -9.34 14.33 -0.39
C THR A 33 -9.42 12.84 -0.75
N ILE A 34 -10.06 12.51 -1.87
CA ILE A 34 -10.15 11.12 -2.35
C ILE A 34 -8.77 10.53 -2.62
N ALA A 35 -7.88 11.32 -3.23
CA ALA A 35 -6.53 10.87 -3.53
C ALA A 35 -5.72 10.58 -2.26
N ILE A 36 -5.77 11.46 -1.26
CA ILE A 36 -5.07 11.23 0.03
C ILE A 36 -5.60 9.97 0.71
N GLN A 37 -6.91 9.79 0.77
CA GLN A 37 -7.53 8.63 1.44
C GLN A 37 -7.23 7.29 0.75
N ASN A 38 -7.07 7.30 -0.59
CA ASN A 38 -6.92 6.08 -1.37
C ASN A 38 -5.49 5.84 -1.90
N SER A 39 -4.55 6.76 -1.64
CA SER A 39 -3.16 6.60 -2.08
C SER A 39 -2.48 5.43 -1.38
N TYR A 40 -1.97 4.48 -2.15
CA TYR A 40 -1.16 3.37 -1.63
C TYR A 40 0.19 3.85 -1.10
N ASP A 41 0.78 4.88 -1.69
CA ASP A 41 2.05 5.44 -1.23
C ASP A 41 1.91 6.07 0.17
N ILE A 42 0.81 6.77 0.42
CA ILE A 42 0.51 7.31 1.77
C ILE A 42 0.33 6.17 2.76
N LYS A 43 -0.46 5.14 2.44
CA LYS A 43 -0.65 3.96 3.30
C LYS A 43 0.65 3.23 3.60
N LEU A 44 1.58 3.18 2.64
CA LEU A 44 2.90 2.59 2.84
C LEU A 44 3.72 3.36 3.88
N VAL A 45 3.70 4.70 3.81
CA VAL A 45 4.41 5.55 4.79
C VAL A 45 3.70 5.53 6.14
N GLU A 46 2.37 5.48 6.21
CA GLU A 46 1.61 5.28 7.45
C GLU A 46 1.97 3.96 8.15
N ASN A 47 2.10 2.87 7.39
CA ASN A 47 2.56 1.60 7.93
C ASN A 47 4.01 1.70 8.45
N SER A 48 4.88 2.41 7.73
CA SER A 48 6.26 2.66 8.17
C SER A 48 6.30 3.48 9.46
N LEU A 49 5.41 4.47 9.60
CA LEU A 49 5.25 5.24 10.84
C LEU A 49 4.77 4.33 11.99
N SER A 50 3.79 3.47 11.74
CA SER A 50 3.30 2.51 12.74
C SER A 50 4.42 1.58 13.21
N ILE A 51 5.28 1.12 12.31
CA ILE A 51 6.47 0.31 12.65
C ILE A 51 7.44 1.13 13.50
N ALA A 52 7.72 2.39 13.13
CA ALA A 52 8.62 3.25 13.88
C ALA A 52 8.07 3.55 15.30
N GLN A 53 6.76 3.79 15.43
CA GLN A 53 6.07 3.96 16.71
C GLN A 53 6.16 2.71 17.58
N ASN A 54 5.88 1.54 17.01
CA ASN A 54 5.97 0.25 17.71
C ASN A 54 7.40 -0.05 18.18
N ASN A 55 8.40 0.35 17.41
CA ASN A 55 9.82 0.15 17.75
C ASN A 55 10.35 1.18 18.76
N ASN A 56 9.65 2.30 18.97
CA ASN A 56 10.07 3.36 19.86
C ASN A 56 9.79 3.02 21.33
N ASN A 57 10.38 1.93 21.83
CA ASN A 57 10.22 1.46 23.20
C ASN A 57 11.56 0.96 23.80
N TYR A 58 11.60 0.84 25.14
CA TYR A 58 12.78 0.36 25.84
C TYR A 58 13.11 -1.12 25.58
N GLY A 59 12.15 -1.93 25.17
CA GLY A 59 12.40 -3.33 24.81
C GLY A 59 13.31 -3.42 23.57
N VAL A 60 12.95 -2.69 22.51
CA VAL A 60 13.76 -2.61 21.28
C VAL A 60 15.10 -1.91 21.53
N ALA A 61 15.14 -0.94 22.46
CA ALA A 61 16.38 -0.29 22.86
C ALA A 61 17.32 -1.22 23.70
N GLY A 62 16.85 -2.40 24.12
CA GLY A 62 17.61 -3.37 24.91
C GLY A 62 17.57 -3.14 26.42
N GLY A 63 16.58 -2.36 26.89
CA GLY A 63 16.41 -2.03 28.32
C GLY A 63 15.51 -3.01 29.10
N LEU A 64 14.88 -3.98 28.41
CA LEU A 64 14.07 -5.01 29.04
C LEU A 64 14.80 -6.35 29.11
N PRO A 65 14.44 -7.23 30.05
CA PRO A 65 14.97 -8.59 30.10
C PRO A 65 14.56 -9.38 28.85
N THR A 66 15.51 -10.12 28.28
CA THR A 66 15.24 -11.13 27.25
C THR A 66 15.05 -12.48 27.93
N VAL A 67 13.90 -13.10 27.73
CA VAL A 67 13.60 -14.46 28.22
C VAL A 67 13.65 -15.42 27.06
N THR A 68 14.48 -16.45 27.19
CA THR A 68 14.66 -17.48 26.19
C THR A 68 14.31 -18.85 26.77
N ALA A 69 13.49 -19.61 26.05
CA ALA A 69 13.22 -21.02 26.33
C ALA A 69 13.96 -21.87 25.27
N ASN A 70 14.70 -22.86 25.72
CA ASN A 70 15.40 -23.78 24.82
C ASN A 70 15.12 -25.23 25.22
N GLY A 71 15.03 -26.10 24.21
CA GLY A 71 14.86 -27.53 24.36
C GLY A 71 15.73 -28.24 23.33
N THR A 72 16.46 -29.24 23.76
CA THR A 72 17.31 -30.08 22.90
C THR A 72 17.02 -31.56 23.17
N ASN A 73 16.71 -32.30 22.12
CA ASN A 73 16.60 -33.74 22.17
C ASN A 73 17.71 -34.32 21.28
N ASN A 74 18.65 -35.10 21.91
CA ASN A 74 19.78 -35.70 21.25
C ASN A 74 19.66 -37.22 21.33
N ASN A 75 19.48 -37.88 20.19
CA ASN A 75 19.41 -39.31 20.08
C ASN A 75 20.71 -39.82 19.42
N THR A 76 21.38 -40.77 20.09
CA THR A 76 22.64 -41.35 19.61
C THR A 76 22.50 -42.85 19.49
N LEU A 77 22.98 -43.40 18.39
CA LEU A 77 23.14 -44.84 18.19
C LEU A 77 24.63 -45.13 18.07
N THR A 78 25.20 -45.87 19.04
CA THR A 78 26.65 -46.06 19.17
C THR A 78 27.02 -47.52 19.22
N THR A 79 28.13 -47.88 18.57
CA THR A 79 28.78 -49.17 18.76
C THR A 79 29.92 -49.00 19.77
N ILE A 80 29.86 -49.73 20.86
CA ILE A 80 30.91 -49.74 21.93
C ILE A 80 31.78 -50.93 21.77
N ASN A 81 33.04 -50.72 21.47
CA ASN A 81 34.09 -51.77 21.48
C ASN A 81 35.03 -51.58 22.68
N GLN A 82 34.97 -52.48 23.59
CA GLN A 82 35.89 -52.51 24.75
C GLN A 82 36.95 -53.55 24.56
N THR A 83 38.20 -53.12 24.53
CA THR A 83 39.36 -53.98 24.38
C THR A 83 40.17 -54.01 25.71
N PHE A 84 40.44 -55.19 26.25
CA PHE A 84 41.19 -55.40 27.48
C PHE A 84 42.47 -56.05 27.18
N PRO A 85 43.50 -55.95 28.08
CA PRO A 85 44.77 -56.76 28.00
C PRO A 85 44.55 -58.29 27.97
N ASP A 86 43.51 -58.74 28.62
CA ASP A 86 43.02 -60.11 28.50
C ASP A 86 41.91 -60.13 27.40
N ALA A 87 42.27 -60.75 26.28
CA ALA A 87 41.39 -60.80 25.08
C ALA A 87 40.06 -61.54 25.33
N SER A 88 40.03 -62.44 26.36
CA SER A 88 38.78 -63.14 26.73
C SER A 88 37.68 -62.20 27.27
N ARG A 89 38.04 -60.99 27.66
CA ARG A 89 37.14 -59.97 28.22
C ARG A 89 36.69 -58.94 27.19
N ASN A 90 37.19 -59.06 25.98
CA ASN A 90 36.77 -58.11 24.91
C ASN A 90 35.26 -58.20 24.68
N THR A 91 34.61 -57.02 24.60
CA THR A 91 33.18 -56.93 24.41
C THR A 91 32.85 -55.92 23.33
N THR A 92 32.02 -56.33 22.37
CA THR A 92 31.42 -55.42 21.35
C THR A 92 29.92 -55.36 21.57
N ARG A 93 29.43 -54.19 21.75
CA ARG A 93 27.97 -53.89 21.82
C ARG A 93 27.62 -53.02 20.66
N ASN A 94 26.79 -53.54 19.73
CA ASN A 94 26.27 -52.82 18.57
C ASN A 94 24.91 -52.24 18.87
N GLY A 95 24.60 -51.02 18.33
CA GLY A 95 23.29 -50.42 18.40
C GLY A 95 22.89 -49.99 19.82
N VAL A 96 23.84 -49.51 20.61
CA VAL A 96 23.52 -48.93 21.93
C VAL A 96 22.84 -47.60 21.70
N ASP A 97 21.55 -47.56 22.04
CA ASP A 97 20.70 -46.34 21.94
C ASP A 97 20.89 -45.49 23.19
N GLY A 98 21.11 -44.19 22.96
CA GLY A 98 21.19 -43.19 24.01
C GLY A 98 20.31 -42.00 23.65
N SER A 99 19.40 -41.61 24.55
CA SER A 99 18.56 -40.42 24.38
C SER A 99 18.81 -39.45 25.52
N THR A 100 19.02 -38.17 25.16
CA THR A 100 19.21 -37.10 26.15
C THR A 100 18.27 -35.96 25.80
N LEU A 101 17.34 -35.63 26.70
CA LEU A 101 16.44 -34.51 26.62
C LEU A 101 16.88 -33.43 27.62
N ASN A 102 17.19 -32.24 27.12
CA ASN A 102 17.50 -31.06 27.92
C ASN A 102 16.50 -29.95 27.63
N GLY A 103 16.08 -29.25 28.67
CA GLY A 103 15.24 -28.06 28.58
C GLY A 103 15.68 -27.00 29.58
N GLY A 104 15.58 -25.74 29.17
CA GLY A 104 15.98 -24.65 30.05
C GLY A 104 15.22 -23.34 29.74
N LEU A 105 15.11 -22.49 30.77
CA LEU A 105 14.69 -21.13 30.69
C LEU A 105 15.83 -20.25 31.18
N SER A 106 16.11 -19.19 30.40
CA SER A 106 17.12 -18.21 30.81
C SER A 106 16.53 -16.81 30.67
N ALA A 107 16.82 -15.92 31.63
CA ALA A 107 16.46 -14.49 31.57
C ALA A 107 17.75 -13.68 31.69
N THR A 108 18.01 -12.81 30.75
CA THR A 108 19.19 -11.94 30.72
C THR A 108 18.76 -10.49 30.65
N MET A 109 19.30 -9.63 31.52
CA MET A 109 19.06 -8.19 31.53
C MET A 109 20.37 -7.44 31.61
N ILE A 110 20.52 -6.41 30.80
CA ILE A 110 21.66 -5.50 30.84
C ILE A 110 21.36 -4.40 31.87
N LEU A 111 22.07 -4.39 32.98
CA LEU A 111 21.89 -3.38 34.05
C LEU A 111 22.56 -2.06 33.70
N PHE A 112 23.71 -2.11 33.03
CA PHE A 112 24.44 -0.92 32.59
C PHE A 112 25.30 -1.22 31.37
N ASN A 113 25.29 -0.32 30.38
CA ASN A 113 26.07 -0.45 29.14
C ASN A 113 26.61 0.90 28.62
N GLY A 114 26.96 1.80 29.55
CA GLY A 114 27.51 3.11 29.19
C GLY A 114 26.48 4.02 28.48
N TYR A 115 25.24 4.05 28.94
CA TYR A 115 24.13 4.87 28.38
C TYR A 115 23.68 4.47 26.96
N ARG A 116 24.19 3.37 26.38
CA ARG A 116 23.83 2.96 25.03
C ARG A 116 22.32 2.72 24.87
N ILE A 117 21.64 2.19 25.90
CA ILE A 117 20.19 1.98 25.87
C ILE A 117 19.45 3.31 25.74
N ALA A 118 19.84 4.33 26.53
CA ALA A 118 19.24 5.66 26.43
C ALA A 118 19.46 6.29 25.04
N ALA A 119 20.71 6.29 24.57
CA ALA A 119 21.03 6.80 23.24
C ALA A 119 20.29 6.04 22.10
N THR A 120 20.09 4.73 22.27
CA THR A 120 19.29 3.94 21.29
C THR A 120 17.82 4.34 21.34
N LYS A 121 17.25 4.58 22.53
CA LYS A 121 15.88 5.05 22.68
C LYS A 121 15.69 6.43 22.01
N ASP A 122 16.63 7.37 22.23
CA ASP A 122 16.60 8.70 21.59
C ASP A 122 16.70 8.60 20.06
N ARG A 123 17.51 7.67 19.58
CA ARG A 123 17.60 7.37 18.13
C ARG A 123 16.27 6.84 17.58
N LEU A 124 15.61 5.93 18.29
CA LEU A 124 14.31 5.38 17.87
C LEU A 124 13.23 6.47 17.83
N GLU A 125 13.23 7.38 18.81
CA GLU A 125 12.35 8.54 18.81
C GLU A 125 12.62 9.48 17.63
N SER A 126 13.89 9.71 17.31
CA SER A 126 14.28 10.50 16.13
C SER A 126 13.84 9.86 14.81
N ILE A 127 13.92 8.54 14.69
CA ILE A 127 13.40 7.78 13.54
C ILE A 127 11.89 7.93 13.41
N GLN A 128 11.15 7.86 14.53
CA GLN A 128 9.72 8.09 14.52
C GLN A 128 9.39 9.50 14.01
N LYS A 129 10.01 10.55 14.54
CA LYS A 129 9.82 11.95 14.10
C LYS A 129 10.18 12.14 12.61
N GLN A 130 11.25 11.51 12.15
CA GLN A 130 11.63 11.52 10.75
C GLN A 130 10.55 10.89 9.85
N THR A 131 9.96 9.77 10.28
CA THR A 131 8.92 9.08 9.51
C THR A 131 7.61 9.86 9.53
N GLU A 132 7.28 10.55 10.64
CA GLU A 132 6.14 11.48 10.71
C GLU A 132 6.29 12.64 9.69
N ALA A 133 7.48 13.23 9.62
CA ALA A 133 7.78 14.25 8.60
C ALA A 133 7.71 13.70 7.17
N ALA A 134 8.18 12.47 6.95
CA ALA A 134 8.09 11.81 5.65
C ALA A 134 6.62 11.59 5.22
N LEU A 135 5.73 11.25 6.15
CA LEU A 135 4.29 11.15 5.88
C LEU A 135 3.70 12.49 5.42
N GLN A 136 4.04 13.58 6.11
CA GLN A 136 3.58 14.92 5.72
C GLN A 136 4.07 15.29 4.31
N VAL A 137 5.34 15.02 4.00
CA VAL A 137 5.91 15.26 2.66
C VAL A 137 5.18 14.43 1.60
N GLN A 138 4.89 13.16 1.88
CA GLN A 138 4.14 12.31 0.94
C GLN A 138 2.73 12.82 0.68
N MET A 139 2.02 13.29 1.72
CA MET A 139 0.70 13.90 1.57
C MET A 139 0.74 15.17 0.72
N LEU A 140 1.75 16.03 0.93
CA LEU A 140 1.96 17.24 0.13
C LEU A 140 2.27 16.92 -1.33
N ASN A 141 3.14 15.95 -1.59
CA ASN A 141 3.49 15.51 -2.94
C ASN A 141 2.27 14.94 -3.68
N THR A 142 1.50 14.09 -3.03
CA THR A 142 0.25 13.54 -3.59
C THR A 142 -0.72 14.67 -3.91
N SER A 143 -0.93 15.60 -2.99
CA SER A 143 -1.81 16.76 -3.20
C SER A 143 -1.35 17.61 -4.39
N SER A 144 -0.05 17.92 -4.49
CA SER A 144 0.51 18.69 -5.60
C SER A 144 0.30 18.00 -6.95
N THR A 145 0.56 16.68 -6.99
CA THR A 145 0.37 15.88 -8.20
C THR A 145 -1.09 15.89 -8.65
N VAL A 146 -2.02 15.69 -7.72
CA VAL A 146 -3.46 15.71 -8.02
C VAL A 146 -3.91 17.08 -8.51
N MET A 147 -3.44 18.17 -7.88
CA MET A 147 -3.74 19.52 -8.33
C MET A 147 -3.26 19.77 -9.77
N GLN A 148 -2.02 19.35 -10.08
CA GLN A 148 -1.48 19.49 -11.44
C GLN A 148 -2.32 18.71 -12.48
N GLN A 149 -2.67 17.46 -12.16
CA GLN A 149 -3.49 16.63 -13.05
C GLN A 149 -4.91 17.19 -13.21
N TYR A 150 -5.51 17.69 -12.15
CA TYR A 150 -6.83 18.31 -12.19
C TYR A 150 -6.86 19.51 -13.15
N TYR A 151 -5.90 20.43 -13.04
CA TYR A 151 -5.80 21.56 -13.96
C TYR A 151 -5.42 21.15 -15.39
N ASN A 152 -4.64 20.08 -15.55
CA ASN A 152 -4.35 19.53 -16.88
C ASN A 152 -5.63 19.03 -17.56
N VAL A 153 -6.50 18.33 -16.85
CA VAL A 153 -7.80 17.86 -17.37
C VAL A 153 -8.67 19.04 -17.77
N ILE A 154 -8.79 20.07 -16.92
CA ILE A 154 -9.56 21.28 -17.24
C ILE A 154 -9.02 21.93 -18.51
N ARG A 155 -7.69 22.10 -18.63
CA ARG A 155 -7.05 22.70 -19.80
C ARG A 155 -7.34 21.90 -21.07
N GLN A 156 -7.21 20.56 -21.01
CA GLN A 156 -7.47 19.68 -22.14
C GLN A 156 -8.95 19.73 -22.56
N THR A 157 -9.87 19.75 -21.60
CA THR A 157 -11.29 19.85 -21.87
C THR A 157 -11.65 21.19 -22.55
N ALA A 158 -11.07 22.29 -22.05
CA ALA A 158 -11.24 23.61 -22.67
C ALA A 158 -10.66 23.65 -24.09
N PHE A 159 -9.52 23.03 -24.33
CA PHE A 159 -8.90 22.92 -25.64
C PHE A 159 -9.76 22.11 -26.62
N LEU A 160 -10.30 20.96 -26.22
CA LEU A 160 -11.20 20.14 -27.01
C LEU A 160 -12.46 20.95 -27.40
N LYS A 161 -13.08 21.62 -26.43
CA LYS A 161 -14.25 22.46 -26.69
C LYS A 161 -13.96 23.61 -27.68
N THR A 162 -12.73 24.13 -27.65
CA THR A 162 -12.30 25.15 -28.62
C THR A 162 -12.20 24.56 -30.02
N ILE A 163 -11.59 23.36 -30.16
CA ILE A 163 -11.48 22.67 -31.45
C ILE A 163 -12.86 22.30 -32.01
N GLU A 164 -13.76 21.79 -31.18
CA GLU A 164 -15.11 21.43 -31.61
C GLU A 164 -15.89 22.63 -32.17
N ASN A 165 -15.65 23.82 -31.63
CA ASN A 165 -16.31 25.06 -32.09
C ASN A 165 -15.67 25.68 -33.36
N LEU A 166 -14.41 25.32 -33.69
CA LEU A 166 -13.71 25.88 -34.86
C LEU A 166 -14.34 25.50 -36.20
N PRO A 167 -14.69 24.24 -36.51
CA PRO A 167 -15.26 23.88 -37.81
C PRO A 167 -16.59 24.55 -38.06
N ILE A 168 -17.45 24.74 -37.06
CA ILE A 168 -18.73 25.44 -37.18
C ILE A 168 -18.50 26.88 -37.58
N LYS A 169 -17.56 27.57 -36.97
CA LYS A 169 -17.23 28.96 -37.28
C LYS A 169 -16.65 29.11 -38.70
N TYR A 170 -15.78 28.18 -39.14
CA TYR A 170 -15.27 28.21 -40.52
C TYR A 170 -16.35 27.93 -41.56
N ILE A 171 -17.28 27.03 -41.29
CA ILE A 171 -18.44 26.77 -42.16
C ILE A 171 -19.33 28.02 -42.30
N TYR A 172 -19.64 28.72 -41.20
CA TYR A 172 -20.41 29.93 -41.24
C TYR A 172 -19.71 31.06 -42.02
N ILE A 173 -18.39 31.23 -41.83
CA ILE A 173 -17.60 32.22 -42.57
C ILE A 173 -17.58 31.91 -44.05
N ASN A 174 -17.38 30.68 -44.46
CA ASN A 174 -17.38 30.31 -45.87
C ASN A 174 -18.76 30.46 -46.54
N ILE A 175 -19.85 30.10 -45.85
CA ILE A 175 -21.20 30.29 -46.35
C ILE A 175 -21.50 31.77 -46.49
N SER A 176 -21.13 32.62 -45.53
CA SER A 176 -21.38 34.05 -45.60
C SER A 176 -20.56 34.74 -46.72
N LEU A 177 -19.33 34.31 -46.95
CA LEU A 177 -18.51 34.77 -48.07
C LEU A 177 -19.08 34.35 -49.43
N TYR A 178 -19.53 33.10 -49.53
CA TYR A 178 -20.18 32.59 -50.74
C TYR A 178 -21.49 33.33 -51.08
N LEU A 179 -22.28 33.66 -50.07
CA LEU A 179 -23.52 34.43 -50.23
C LEU A 179 -23.23 35.90 -50.60
N LEU A 180 -22.21 36.52 -50.04
CA LEU A 180 -21.74 37.84 -50.39
C LEU A 180 -21.24 37.93 -51.83
N ASP A 181 -20.45 36.97 -52.26
CA ASP A 181 -19.89 36.90 -53.62
C ASP A 181 -20.99 36.77 -54.66
N ASN A 182 -22.02 35.93 -54.41
CA ASN A 182 -23.18 35.79 -55.30
C ASN A 182 -24.12 37.00 -55.27
N PHE A 183 -24.09 37.83 -54.23
CA PHE A 183 -24.94 39.03 -54.16
C PHE A 183 -24.35 40.21 -54.91
N PHE A 184 -23.03 40.27 -55.07
CA PHE A 184 -22.35 41.38 -55.78
C PHE A 184 -22.12 41.11 -57.28
N TYR A 185 -22.37 39.88 -57.78
CA TYR A 185 -22.19 39.49 -59.19
C TYR A 185 -23.53 39.29 -59.93
N THR A 186 -24.68 39.63 -59.34
CA THR A 186 -25.99 39.73 -59.96
C THR A 186 -26.44 41.18 -59.99
#